data_8d767aef701b744358842f5cb95ec445
#
_entry.id   8d767aef701b744358842f5cb95ec445
#
_cell.length_a   1.000
_cell.length_b   1.000
_cell.length_c   1.000
_cell.angle_alpha   90.00
_cell.angle_beta   90.00
_cell.angle_gamma   90.00
#
_symmetry.space_group_name_H-M   'P 1'
#
loop_
_entity.id
_entity.type
_entity.pdbx_description
1 polymer ?
#
loop_
_entity_poly.entity_id
_entity_poly.type
_entity_poly.pdbx_seq_one_letter_code
_entity_poly.pdbx_strand_id
1 'polypeptide(L)'
;MDEWIEYYDSTHTIYASRLHRDLHFQLIARDIIGYISSPDSVVLDYACGEALSAAQVADACAQLYLAEPAPGVRGRLIARFAPNTKIRVRALEDLTRMAENSVDLVIMNSVAQYMTPDELDAALAVTRRLLKPGGRLVLGDILRPDVGMAKDVLALLKFASTHGFLKDALYGLASTALSDYRQLRSRVGLQRYGEDEMIRKLAAAGFTASRAHLNIGHNPWRMTFVARHAFQRS
;
A
#
# COMPACT_ATOMS: atom_id res chain seq x y z
N MET A 1 4.15 10.00 -13.10
CA MET A 1 4.20 9.99 -11.61
C MET A 1 3.45 11.15 -10.97
N ASP A 2 3.38 12.30 -11.63
CA ASP A 2 3.02 13.56 -10.97
C ASP A 2 1.52 13.75 -10.72
N GLU A 3 0.62 13.36 -11.64
CA GLU A 3 -0.82 13.60 -11.52
C GLU A 3 -1.49 12.90 -10.33
N TRP A 4 -1.09 11.65 -10.01
CA TRP A 4 -1.67 10.95 -8.86
C TRP A 4 -1.11 11.46 -7.53
N ILE A 5 0.16 11.91 -7.51
CA ILE A 5 0.78 12.53 -6.32
C ILE A 5 0.07 13.86 -6.02
N GLU A 6 -0.16 14.70 -7.03
CA GLU A 6 -0.89 15.96 -6.90
C GLU A 6 -2.32 15.74 -6.40
N TYR A 7 -3.01 14.70 -6.93
CA TYR A 7 -4.35 14.36 -6.47
C TYR A 7 -4.37 13.98 -4.99
N TYR A 8 -3.46 13.10 -4.54
CA TYR A 8 -3.40 12.69 -3.13
C TYR A 8 -2.87 13.79 -2.20
N ASP A 9 -2.14 14.76 -2.72
CA ASP A 9 -1.71 15.94 -1.95
C ASP A 9 -2.85 16.95 -1.70
N SER A 10 -3.91 16.87 -2.50
CA SER A 10 -5.10 17.70 -2.34
C SER A 10 -5.99 17.19 -1.19
N THR A 11 -6.94 18.05 -0.74
CA THR A 11 -7.83 17.75 0.40
C THR A 11 -9.00 16.81 0.07
N HIS A 12 -8.92 16.04 -1.00
CA HIS A 12 -9.97 15.11 -1.41
C HIS A 12 -10.02 13.88 -0.52
N THR A 13 -11.23 13.43 -0.21
CA THR A 13 -11.44 12.16 0.50
C THR A 13 -12.09 11.14 -0.44
N ILE A 14 -11.47 9.97 -0.52
CA ILE A 14 -12.02 8.81 -1.24
C ILE A 14 -12.89 7.93 -0.34
N TYR A 15 -13.02 8.31 0.92
CA TYR A 15 -13.77 7.54 1.92
C TYR A 15 -15.20 8.05 2.06
N ALA A 16 -16.15 7.14 2.15
CA ALA A 16 -17.57 7.45 2.28
C ALA A 16 -17.91 8.18 3.60
N SER A 17 -17.13 7.95 4.66
CA SER A 17 -17.28 8.61 5.97
C SER A 17 -15.98 8.52 6.78
N ARG A 18 -15.91 9.27 7.91
CA ARG A 18 -14.81 9.15 8.87
C ARG A 18 -14.70 7.73 9.41
N LEU A 19 -15.81 7.09 9.76
CA LEU A 19 -15.83 5.70 10.24
C LEU A 19 -15.25 4.74 9.20
N HIS A 20 -15.64 4.88 7.92
CA HIS A 20 -15.07 4.07 6.84
C HIS A 20 -13.55 4.22 6.79
N ARG A 21 -13.05 5.46 6.81
CA ARG A 21 -11.62 5.76 6.77
C ARG A 21 -10.87 5.13 7.94
N ASP A 22 -11.38 5.33 9.16
CA ASP A 22 -10.71 4.84 10.37
C ASP A 22 -10.66 3.30 10.38
N LEU A 23 -11.76 2.63 10.04
CA LEU A 23 -11.83 1.17 9.93
C LEU A 23 -10.91 0.62 8.81
N HIS A 24 -10.85 1.31 7.69
CA HIS A 24 -9.96 0.94 6.58
C HIS A 24 -8.48 0.93 7.02
N PHE A 25 -8.01 2.00 7.66
CA PHE A 25 -6.63 2.06 8.13
C PHE A 25 -6.34 1.10 9.28
N GLN A 26 -7.29 0.87 10.19
CA GLN A 26 -7.15 -0.14 11.24
C GLN A 26 -7.02 -1.55 10.65
N LEU A 27 -7.82 -1.87 9.65
CA LEU A 27 -7.75 -3.16 8.97
C LEU A 27 -6.40 -3.35 8.28
N ILE A 28 -5.94 -2.35 7.52
CA ILE A 28 -4.63 -2.39 6.85
C ILE A 28 -3.51 -2.55 7.88
N ALA A 29 -3.51 -1.79 8.98
CA ALA A 29 -2.50 -1.90 10.01
C ALA A 29 -2.47 -3.30 10.64
N ARG A 30 -3.65 -3.88 10.95
CA ARG A 30 -3.77 -5.25 11.46
C ARG A 30 -3.17 -6.26 10.47
N ASP A 31 -3.50 -6.12 9.20
CA ASP A 31 -3.03 -7.04 8.17
C ASP A 31 -1.51 -6.91 7.96
N ILE A 32 -0.94 -5.70 7.99
CA ILE A 32 0.50 -5.44 7.96
C ILE A 32 1.20 -6.08 9.16
N ILE A 33 0.65 -5.92 10.37
CA ILE A 33 1.21 -6.52 11.60
C ILE A 33 1.32 -8.04 11.46
N GLY A 34 0.38 -8.69 10.80
CA GLY A 34 0.44 -10.13 10.50
C GLY A 34 1.65 -10.56 9.66
N TYR A 35 2.30 -9.62 8.97
CA TYR A 35 3.55 -9.88 8.23
C TYR A 35 4.82 -9.56 9.02
N ILE A 36 4.74 -8.93 10.18
CA ILE A 36 5.91 -8.63 11.03
C ILE A 36 6.32 -9.91 11.75
N SER A 37 7.56 -10.35 11.54
CA SER A 37 8.05 -11.63 12.07
C SER A 37 8.65 -11.53 13.47
N SER A 38 9.05 -10.34 13.90
CA SER A 38 9.69 -10.09 15.20
C SER A 38 9.45 -8.65 15.64
N PRO A 39 9.35 -8.36 16.95
CA PRO A 39 9.33 -7.01 17.46
C PRO A 39 10.63 -6.22 17.17
N ASP A 40 11.72 -6.91 16.83
CA ASP A 40 13.00 -6.30 16.43
C ASP A 40 13.04 -5.95 14.93
N SER A 41 11.98 -6.23 14.19
CA SER A 41 11.93 -5.96 12.75
C SER A 41 11.99 -4.47 12.43
N VAL A 42 12.70 -4.14 11.36
CA VAL A 42 12.67 -2.84 10.71
C VAL A 42 11.71 -2.93 9.52
N VAL A 43 10.67 -2.10 9.52
CA VAL A 43 9.60 -2.11 8.53
C VAL A 43 9.63 -0.84 7.70
N LEU A 44 9.43 -0.95 6.39
CA LEU A 44 9.24 0.15 5.47
C LEU A 44 7.84 0.05 4.84
N ASP A 45 7.03 1.07 5.00
CA ASP A 45 5.77 1.27 4.27
C ASP A 45 6.04 2.25 3.11
N TYR A 46 6.03 1.72 1.88
CA TYR A 46 6.39 2.42 0.66
C TYR A 46 5.15 3.07 0.03
N ALA A 47 5.18 4.38 -0.16
CA ALA A 47 4.04 5.20 -0.58
C ALA A 47 2.82 5.00 0.35
N CYS A 48 3.07 5.23 1.64
CA CYS A 48 2.17 4.86 2.75
C CYS A 48 0.89 5.70 2.83
N GLY A 49 0.78 6.80 2.09
CA GLY A 49 -0.36 7.72 2.14
C GLY A 49 -0.55 8.33 3.53
N GLU A 50 -1.80 8.46 3.97
CA GLU A 50 -2.11 9.05 5.29
C GLU A 50 -1.68 8.21 6.49
N ALA A 51 -1.50 6.89 6.33
CA ALA A 51 -1.02 5.94 7.34
C ALA A 51 -1.61 6.17 8.75
N LEU A 52 -2.92 6.39 8.85
CA LEU A 52 -3.57 6.85 10.10
C LEU A 52 -3.34 5.91 11.28
N SER A 53 -3.21 4.62 11.04
CA SER A 53 -2.98 3.59 12.06
C SER A 53 -1.52 3.14 12.16
N ALA A 54 -0.55 3.92 11.63
CA ALA A 54 0.87 3.56 11.64
C ALA A 54 1.45 3.40 13.05
N ALA A 55 0.90 4.06 14.07
CA ALA A 55 1.32 3.86 15.44
C ALA A 55 1.15 2.41 15.89
N GLN A 56 0.05 1.74 15.51
CA GLN A 56 -0.18 0.33 15.82
C GLN A 56 0.86 -0.58 15.16
N VAL A 57 1.26 -0.27 13.93
CA VAL A 57 2.33 -1.01 13.22
C VAL A 57 3.68 -0.77 13.91
N ALA A 58 3.96 0.47 14.32
CA ALA A 58 5.20 0.82 15.03
C ALA A 58 5.31 0.14 16.40
N ASP A 59 4.19 -0.10 17.09
CA ASP A 59 4.18 -0.84 18.34
C ASP A 59 4.62 -2.29 18.18
N ALA A 60 4.38 -2.88 17.00
CA ALA A 60 4.71 -4.27 16.67
C ALA A 60 6.13 -4.47 16.11
N CYS A 61 6.92 -3.41 15.92
CA CYS A 61 8.27 -3.49 15.34
C CYS A 61 9.26 -2.59 16.08
N ALA A 62 10.56 -2.73 15.77
CA ALA A 62 11.60 -1.87 16.35
C ALA A 62 11.60 -0.48 15.70
N GLN A 63 11.42 -0.42 14.38
CA GLN A 63 11.44 0.82 13.59
C GLN A 63 10.46 0.72 12.42
N LEU A 64 9.66 1.76 12.22
CA LEU A 64 8.79 1.93 11.05
C LEU A 64 9.25 3.14 10.24
N TYR A 65 9.63 2.90 8.99
CA TYR A 65 9.81 3.95 8.00
C TYR A 65 8.52 4.13 7.21
N LEU A 66 8.02 5.37 7.14
CA LEU A 66 6.91 5.78 6.29
C LEU A 66 7.50 6.59 5.12
N ALA A 67 7.54 6.01 3.94
CA ALA A 67 8.02 6.70 2.74
C ALA A 67 6.81 7.22 1.94
N GLU A 68 6.74 8.53 1.72
CA GLU A 68 5.59 9.16 1.06
C GLU A 68 6.06 10.18 0.01
N PRO A 69 5.65 10.04 -1.26
CA PRO A 69 6.04 10.96 -2.32
C PRO A 69 5.38 12.33 -2.22
N ALA A 70 4.10 12.42 -1.80
CA ALA A 70 3.35 13.68 -1.76
C ALA A 70 3.82 14.58 -0.61
N PRO A 71 4.37 15.79 -0.90
CA PRO A 71 4.99 16.64 0.11
C PRO A 71 4.03 17.08 1.22
N GLY A 72 2.79 17.41 0.89
CA GLY A 72 1.79 17.83 1.88
C GLY A 72 1.35 16.68 2.78
N VAL A 73 1.14 15.45 2.20
CA VAL A 73 0.87 14.26 2.99
C VAL A 73 2.05 13.96 3.92
N ARG A 74 3.28 14.01 3.39
CA ARG A 74 4.51 13.80 4.16
C ARG A 74 4.66 14.80 5.31
N GLY A 75 4.35 16.08 5.07
CA GLY A 75 4.33 17.10 6.13
C GLY A 75 3.33 16.79 7.25
N ARG A 76 2.13 16.31 6.90
CA ARG A 76 1.12 15.87 7.87
C ARG A 76 1.56 14.64 8.68
N LEU A 77 2.25 13.69 8.03
CA LEU A 77 2.81 12.52 8.71
C LEU A 77 3.91 12.92 9.71
N ILE A 78 4.83 13.81 9.31
CA ILE A 78 5.89 14.32 10.19
C ILE A 78 5.27 14.97 11.44
N ALA A 79 4.29 15.86 11.26
CA ALA A 79 3.64 16.54 12.36
C ALA A 79 2.89 15.55 13.28
N ARG A 80 2.16 14.58 12.70
CA ARG A 80 1.37 13.58 13.44
C ARG A 80 2.24 12.66 14.28
N PHE A 81 3.35 12.20 13.72
CA PHE A 81 4.19 11.19 14.36
C PHE A 81 5.46 11.73 15.00
N ALA A 82 5.63 13.05 15.08
CA ALA A 82 6.78 13.69 15.74
C ALA A 82 7.10 13.13 17.14
N PRO A 83 6.12 12.84 18.00
CA PRO A 83 6.39 12.29 19.32
C PRO A 83 6.80 10.80 19.32
N ASN A 84 6.53 10.06 18.25
CA ASN A 84 6.80 8.64 18.17
C ASN A 84 8.22 8.36 17.65
N THR A 85 9.12 7.98 18.53
CA THR A 85 10.53 7.74 18.18
C THR A 85 10.75 6.50 17.31
N LYS A 86 9.78 5.60 17.21
CA LYS A 86 9.83 4.42 16.36
C LYS A 86 9.41 4.72 14.91
N ILE A 87 8.82 5.89 14.61
CA ILE A 87 8.37 6.24 13.26
C ILE A 87 9.34 7.24 12.65
N ARG A 88 9.78 6.96 11.43
CA ARG A 88 10.63 7.83 10.62
C ARG A 88 9.97 8.09 9.26
N VAL A 89 9.55 9.32 9.04
CA VAL A 89 8.97 9.73 7.74
C VAL A 89 10.10 10.10 6.78
N ARG A 90 9.99 9.66 5.51
CA ARG A 90 10.97 9.85 4.45
C ARG A 90 10.29 10.26 3.15
N ALA A 91 11.01 10.94 2.28
CA ALA A 91 10.65 11.02 0.86
C ALA A 91 11.07 9.71 0.15
N LEU A 92 10.46 9.41 -0.99
CA LEU A 92 10.87 8.19 -1.75
C LEU A 92 12.32 8.29 -2.22
N GLU A 93 12.78 9.48 -2.59
CA GLU A 93 14.15 9.75 -3.03
C GLU A 93 15.18 9.42 -1.94
N ASP A 94 14.82 9.61 -0.68
CA ASP A 94 15.71 9.32 0.46
C ASP A 94 15.98 7.83 0.63
N LEU A 95 15.12 6.96 0.09
CA LEU A 95 15.30 5.51 0.15
C LEU A 95 16.57 5.06 -0.55
N THR A 96 17.02 5.79 -1.58
CA THR A 96 18.28 5.49 -2.29
C THR A 96 19.52 5.69 -1.41
N ARG A 97 19.42 6.54 -0.36
CA ARG A 97 20.48 6.83 0.60
C ARG A 97 20.48 5.91 1.83
N MET A 98 19.43 5.12 2.00
CA MET A 98 19.38 4.14 3.10
C MET A 98 20.38 3.01 2.84
N ALA A 99 20.94 2.48 3.92
CA ALA A 99 21.87 1.36 3.85
C ALA A 99 21.22 0.14 3.18
N GLU A 100 22.01 -0.60 2.42
CA GLU A 100 21.59 -1.90 1.89
C GLU A 100 21.37 -2.89 3.03
N ASN A 101 20.49 -3.87 2.81
CA ASN A 101 20.22 -4.92 3.79
C ASN A 101 19.84 -4.37 5.18
N SER A 102 19.05 -3.28 5.22
CA SER A 102 18.69 -2.59 6.47
C SER A 102 17.23 -2.81 6.90
N VAL A 103 16.39 -3.40 6.04
CA VAL A 103 14.95 -3.55 6.25
C VAL A 103 14.55 -5.02 6.25
N ASP A 104 13.71 -5.43 7.21
CA ASP A 104 13.23 -6.81 7.34
C ASP A 104 11.94 -7.04 6.53
N LEU A 105 11.11 -5.99 6.41
CA LEU A 105 9.81 -6.04 5.74
C LEU A 105 9.58 -4.74 4.98
N VAL A 106 9.26 -4.85 3.69
CA VAL A 106 8.73 -3.75 2.89
C VAL A 106 7.28 -4.04 2.56
N ILE A 107 6.42 -3.08 2.81
CA ILE A 107 5.00 -3.08 2.39
C ILE A 107 4.85 -2.09 1.23
N MET A 108 4.22 -2.52 0.16
CA MET A 108 3.75 -1.70 -0.95
C MET A 108 2.27 -2.00 -1.15
N ASN A 109 1.39 -1.25 -0.48
CA ASN A 109 -0.04 -1.52 -0.53
C ASN A 109 -0.80 -0.43 -1.27
N SER A 110 -1.70 -0.81 -2.18
CA SER A 110 -2.56 0.10 -2.95
C SER A 110 -1.81 1.15 -3.78
N VAL A 111 -0.56 0.90 -4.18
CA VAL A 111 0.27 1.86 -4.91
C VAL A 111 0.62 1.42 -6.33
N ALA A 112 0.84 0.12 -6.57
CA ALA A 112 1.29 -0.39 -7.87
C ALA A 112 0.34 -0.06 -9.04
N GLN A 113 -0.95 0.14 -8.76
CA GLN A 113 -1.92 0.54 -9.78
C GLN A 113 -1.72 1.95 -10.33
N TYR A 114 -0.98 2.81 -9.64
CA TYR A 114 -0.70 4.18 -10.05
C TYR A 114 0.67 4.34 -10.72
N MET A 115 1.50 3.30 -10.69
CA MET A 115 2.84 3.29 -11.26
C MET A 115 2.80 2.80 -12.71
N THR A 116 3.60 3.42 -13.56
CA THR A 116 3.96 2.81 -14.85
C THR A 116 4.76 1.52 -14.61
N PRO A 117 4.84 0.62 -15.60
CA PRO A 117 5.67 -0.59 -15.49
C PRO A 117 7.13 -0.30 -15.08
N ASP A 118 7.73 0.76 -15.64
CA ASP A 118 9.13 1.15 -15.36
C ASP A 118 9.30 1.72 -13.95
N GLU A 119 8.32 2.48 -13.46
CA GLU A 119 8.32 2.99 -12.09
C GLU A 119 8.18 1.87 -11.06
N LEU A 120 7.34 0.87 -11.35
CA LEU A 120 7.23 -0.29 -10.49
C LEU A 120 8.55 -1.09 -10.49
N ASP A 121 9.21 -1.25 -11.64
CA ASP A 121 10.50 -1.94 -11.73
C ASP A 121 11.59 -1.20 -10.94
N ALA A 122 11.64 0.13 -11.02
CA ALA A 122 12.55 0.95 -10.23
C ALA A 122 12.27 0.82 -8.72
N ALA A 123 10.99 0.84 -8.31
CA ALA A 123 10.59 0.65 -6.91
C ALA A 123 10.97 -0.75 -6.40
N LEU A 124 10.79 -1.78 -7.21
CA LEU A 124 11.21 -3.16 -6.88
C LEU A 124 12.72 -3.29 -6.73
N ALA A 125 13.51 -2.61 -7.57
CA ALA A 125 14.97 -2.59 -7.47
C ALA A 125 15.43 -1.93 -6.16
N VAL A 126 14.87 -0.77 -5.80
CA VAL A 126 15.16 -0.10 -4.52
C VAL A 126 14.77 -1.00 -3.34
N THR A 127 13.59 -1.59 -3.37
CA THR A 127 13.10 -2.51 -2.34
C THR A 127 14.03 -3.70 -2.16
N ARG A 128 14.46 -4.31 -3.28
CA ARG A 128 15.37 -5.45 -3.25
C ARG A 128 16.70 -5.09 -2.59
N ARG A 129 17.25 -3.93 -2.89
CA ARG A 129 18.51 -3.44 -2.28
C ARG A 129 18.38 -3.25 -0.77
N LEU A 130 17.23 -2.72 -0.30
CA LEU A 130 17.01 -2.43 1.11
C LEU A 130 16.76 -3.67 1.97
N LEU A 131 16.16 -4.71 1.39
CA LEU A 131 15.78 -5.91 2.12
C LEU A 131 17.00 -6.70 2.58
N LYS A 132 17.01 -7.03 3.87
CA LYS A 132 17.98 -7.97 4.46
C LYS A 132 17.87 -9.35 3.82
N PRO A 133 18.94 -10.19 3.87
CA PRO A 133 18.81 -11.62 3.62
C PRO A 133 17.68 -12.22 4.48
N GLY A 134 16.73 -12.92 3.85
CA GLY A 134 15.52 -13.42 4.52
C GLY A 134 14.39 -12.42 4.72
N GLY A 135 14.62 -11.14 4.42
CA GLY A 135 13.58 -10.10 4.43
C GLY A 135 12.50 -10.34 3.36
N ARG A 136 11.40 -9.65 3.49
CA ARG A 136 10.21 -9.83 2.64
C ARG A 136 9.69 -8.53 2.07
N LEU A 137 9.27 -8.57 0.80
CA LEU A 137 8.37 -7.59 0.21
C LEU A 137 6.95 -8.15 0.24
N VAL A 138 6.00 -7.34 0.69
CA VAL A 138 4.56 -7.61 0.57
C VAL A 138 3.95 -6.55 -0.34
N LEU A 139 3.51 -6.97 -1.52
CA LEU A 139 2.90 -6.13 -2.53
C LEU A 139 1.40 -6.38 -2.52
N GLY A 140 0.63 -5.47 -1.93
CA GLY A 140 -0.79 -5.63 -1.62
C GLY A 140 -1.73 -4.80 -2.48
N ASP A 141 -2.99 -5.21 -2.46
CA ASP A 141 -4.13 -4.56 -3.13
C ASP A 141 -3.98 -4.44 -4.65
N ILE A 142 -3.39 -5.46 -5.28
CA ILE A 142 -3.16 -5.50 -6.73
C ILE A 142 -4.48 -5.69 -7.47
N LEU A 143 -4.74 -4.79 -8.41
CA LEU A 143 -5.89 -4.82 -9.30
C LEU A 143 -5.76 -5.96 -10.32
N ARG A 144 -6.81 -6.76 -10.44
CA ARG A 144 -6.90 -7.83 -11.42
C ARG A 144 -7.57 -7.35 -12.72
N PRO A 145 -7.14 -7.80 -13.91
CA PRO A 145 -7.78 -7.44 -15.17
C PRO A 145 -9.20 -8.02 -15.33
N ASP A 146 -9.47 -9.18 -14.73
CA ASP A 146 -10.75 -9.89 -14.76
C ASP A 146 -11.76 -9.42 -13.69
N VAL A 147 -11.39 -8.42 -12.87
CA VAL A 147 -12.24 -7.90 -11.78
C VAL A 147 -12.73 -6.50 -12.14
N GLY A 148 -14.02 -6.40 -12.43
CA GLY A 148 -14.67 -5.13 -12.74
C GLY A 148 -15.08 -4.33 -11.50
N MET A 149 -15.46 -3.07 -11.73
CA MET A 149 -15.89 -2.12 -10.70
C MET A 149 -17.05 -2.65 -9.83
N ALA A 150 -17.94 -3.46 -10.39
CA ALA A 150 -19.06 -4.05 -9.64
C ALA A 150 -18.60 -4.88 -8.43
N LYS A 151 -17.48 -5.60 -8.57
CA LYS A 151 -16.91 -6.38 -7.45
C LYS A 151 -16.30 -5.46 -6.38
N ASP A 152 -15.68 -4.35 -6.78
CA ASP A 152 -15.17 -3.34 -5.83
C ASP A 152 -16.32 -2.72 -5.02
N VAL A 153 -17.44 -2.38 -5.70
CA VAL A 153 -18.64 -1.87 -5.05
C VAL A 153 -19.23 -2.90 -4.08
N LEU A 154 -19.32 -4.17 -4.50
CA LEU A 154 -19.84 -5.25 -3.65
C LEU A 154 -18.95 -5.46 -2.42
N ALA A 155 -17.62 -5.39 -2.56
CA ALA A 155 -16.70 -5.48 -1.44
C ALA A 155 -16.92 -4.34 -0.43
N LEU A 156 -17.05 -3.11 -0.94
CA LEU A 156 -17.33 -1.94 -0.10
C LEU A 156 -18.67 -2.08 0.63
N LEU A 157 -19.75 -2.47 -0.06
CA LEU A 157 -21.06 -2.63 0.55
C LEU A 157 -21.09 -3.74 1.61
N LYS A 158 -20.40 -4.87 1.36
CA LYS A 158 -20.24 -5.93 2.34
C LYS A 158 -19.48 -5.44 3.57
N PHE A 159 -18.37 -4.76 3.37
CA PHE A 159 -17.57 -4.18 4.45
C PHE A 159 -18.40 -3.16 5.26
N ALA A 160 -19.13 -2.28 4.58
CA ALA A 160 -19.98 -1.26 5.19
C ALA A 160 -21.15 -1.88 6.00
N SER A 161 -21.76 -2.93 5.46
CA SER A 161 -22.85 -3.67 6.14
C SER A 161 -22.36 -4.33 7.43
N THR A 162 -21.16 -4.93 7.39
CA THR A 162 -20.57 -5.59 8.55
C THR A 162 -20.16 -4.61 9.66
N HIS A 163 -19.80 -3.38 9.29
CA HIS A 163 -19.24 -2.40 10.23
C HIS A 163 -20.14 -1.17 10.48
N GLY A 164 -21.41 -1.22 10.03
CA GLY A 164 -22.43 -0.24 10.43
C GLY A 164 -22.41 1.10 9.68
N PHE A 165 -21.72 1.22 8.53
CA PHE A 165 -21.70 2.46 7.74
C PHE A 165 -22.31 2.31 6.32
N LEU A 166 -23.25 1.38 6.16
CA LEU A 166 -23.86 1.07 4.85
C LEU A 166 -24.55 2.30 4.21
N LYS A 167 -25.22 3.14 5.03
CA LYS A 167 -25.87 4.38 4.52
C LYS A 167 -24.83 5.35 3.94
N ASP A 168 -23.71 5.52 4.62
CA ASP A 168 -22.62 6.38 4.16
C ASP A 168 -21.98 5.83 2.89
N ALA A 169 -21.81 4.51 2.80
CA ALA A 169 -21.27 3.86 1.61
C ALA A 169 -22.19 4.05 0.40
N LEU A 170 -23.50 3.90 0.55
CA LEU A 170 -24.47 4.14 -0.52
C LEU A 170 -24.48 5.60 -0.97
N TYR A 171 -24.45 6.54 -0.02
CA TYR A 171 -24.36 7.97 -0.33
C TYR A 171 -23.04 8.31 -1.05
N GLY A 172 -21.91 7.78 -0.54
CA GLY A 172 -20.60 7.97 -1.15
C GLY A 172 -20.53 7.41 -2.58
N LEU A 173 -21.11 6.24 -2.84
CA LEU A 173 -21.17 5.68 -4.19
C LEU A 173 -22.00 6.54 -5.13
N ALA A 174 -23.15 7.06 -4.68
CA ALA A 174 -23.97 7.96 -5.48
C ALA A 174 -23.24 9.27 -5.79
N SER A 175 -22.56 9.88 -4.81
CA SER A 175 -21.78 11.09 -4.99
C SER A 175 -20.54 10.88 -5.86
N THR A 176 -19.85 9.74 -5.72
CA THR A 176 -18.64 9.40 -6.50
C THR A 176 -18.99 9.13 -7.98
N ALA A 177 -20.17 8.60 -8.27
CA ALA A 177 -20.64 8.45 -9.65
C ALA A 177 -20.73 9.79 -10.40
N LEU A 178 -20.85 10.91 -9.67
CA LEU A 178 -20.95 12.28 -10.16
C LEU A 178 -19.65 13.11 -9.97
N SER A 179 -18.57 12.52 -9.45
CA SER A 179 -17.37 13.25 -9.00
C SER A 179 -16.16 13.13 -9.93
N ASP A 180 -15.20 14.05 -9.75
CA ASP A 180 -13.92 14.12 -10.45
C ASP A 180 -13.02 12.88 -10.23
N TYR A 181 -13.23 12.11 -9.16
CA TYR A 181 -12.51 10.86 -8.91
C TYR A 181 -12.71 9.82 -10.02
N ARG A 182 -13.91 9.77 -10.60
CA ARG A 182 -14.18 8.92 -11.78
C ARG A 182 -13.37 9.39 -12.99
N GLN A 183 -13.23 10.70 -13.16
CA GLN A 183 -12.44 11.30 -14.24
C GLN A 183 -10.94 11.02 -14.04
N LEU A 184 -10.43 11.14 -12.82
CA LEU A 184 -9.04 10.81 -12.52
C LEU A 184 -8.72 9.34 -12.83
N ARG A 185 -9.54 8.40 -12.37
CA ARG A 185 -9.37 6.96 -12.67
C ARG A 185 -9.38 6.66 -14.17
N SER A 186 -10.13 7.42 -14.96
CA SER A 186 -10.18 7.26 -16.41
C SER A 186 -9.00 7.92 -17.12
N ARG A 187 -8.42 8.99 -16.57
CA ARG A 187 -7.25 9.70 -17.13
C ARG A 187 -5.94 9.01 -16.80
N VAL A 188 -5.74 8.63 -15.55
CA VAL A 188 -4.47 8.01 -15.07
C VAL A 188 -4.34 6.56 -15.52
N GLY A 189 -5.44 5.89 -15.89
CA GLY A 189 -5.42 4.50 -16.37
C GLY A 189 -4.80 3.57 -15.33
N LEU A 190 -5.59 3.08 -14.37
CA LEU A 190 -5.06 2.19 -13.32
C LEU A 190 -4.46 0.91 -13.90
N GLN A 191 -3.21 0.64 -13.56
CA GLN A 191 -2.52 -0.60 -13.93
C GLN A 191 -3.20 -1.80 -13.27
N ARG A 192 -3.31 -2.87 -14.03
CA ARG A 192 -3.90 -4.14 -13.62
C ARG A 192 -2.95 -5.25 -13.99
N TYR A 193 -2.78 -6.20 -13.08
CA TYR A 193 -1.85 -7.30 -13.29
C TYR A 193 -2.57 -8.64 -13.08
N GLY A 194 -2.33 -9.58 -14.01
CA GLY A 194 -2.65 -10.98 -13.78
C GLY A 194 -1.72 -11.60 -12.73
N GLU A 195 -2.12 -12.70 -12.11
CA GLU A 195 -1.31 -13.37 -11.10
C GLU A 195 0.06 -13.79 -11.66
N ASP A 196 0.05 -14.52 -12.78
CA ASP A 196 1.28 -14.99 -13.44
C ASP A 196 2.15 -13.84 -13.94
N GLU A 197 1.54 -12.75 -14.39
CA GLU A 197 2.23 -11.55 -14.84
C GLU A 197 3.00 -10.90 -13.68
N MET A 198 2.34 -10.72 -12.54
CA MET A 198 2.97 -10.15 -11.37
C MET A 198 4.09 -11.06 -10.83
N ILE A 199 3.89 -12.38 -10.81
CA ILE A 199 4.93 -13.34 -10.42
C ILE A 199 6.14 -13.23 -11.36
N ARG A 200 5.94 -13.15 -12.69
CA ARG A 200 7.03 -12.95 -13.65
C ARG A 200 7.76 -11.62 -13.44
N LYS A 201 7.01 -10.54 -13.17
CA LYS A 201 7.58 -9.21 -12.89
C LYS A 201 8.45 -9.23 -11.64
N LEU A 202 7.97 -9.83 -10.57
CA LEU A 202 8.73 -10.00 -9.33
C LEU A 202 9.96 -10.90 -9.54
N ALA A 203 9.85 -11.95 -10.34
CA ALA A 203 10.98 -12.82 -10.68
C ALA A 203 12.04 -12.06 -11.49
N ALA A 204 11.64 -11.25 -12.46
CA ALA A 204 12.57 -10.40 -13.23
C ALA A 204 13.30 -9.38 -12.33
N ALA A 205 12.64 -8.89 -11.28
CA ALA A 205 13.25 -8.03 -10.26
C ALA A 205 14.14 -8.81 -9.25
N GLY A 206 14.32 -10.12 -9.41
CA GLY A 206 15.18 -10.95 -8.56
C GLY A 206 14.51 -11.46 -7.29
N PHE A 207 13.20 -11.61 -7.28
CA PHE A 207 12.43 -12.17 -6.18
C PHE A 207 11.88 -13.56 -6.55
N THR A 208 11.74 -14.42 -5.54
CA THR A 208 10.81 -15.56 -5.57
C THR A 208 9.54 -15.11 -4.85
N ALA A 209 8.41 -15.20 -5.53
CA ALA A 209 7.14 -14.68 -5.03
C ALA A 209 6.02 -15.73 -5.09
N SER A 210 5.06 -15.61 -4.20
CA SER A 210 3.79 -16.33 -4.22
C SER A 210 2.64 -15.40 -3.86
N ARG A 211 1.45 -15.71 -4.35
CA ARG A 211 0.24 -15.03 -3.94
C ARG A 211 -0.12 -15.42 -2.51
N ALA A 212 -0.42 -14.42 -1.68
CA ALA A 212 -0.97 -14.64 -0.35
C ALA A 212 -2.42 -15.14 -0.42
N HIS A 213 -2.84 -15.90 0.58
CA HIS A 213 -4.22 -16.42 0.65
C HIS A 213 -5.25 -15.29 0.81
N LEU A 214 -4.91 -14.25 1.58
CA LEU A 214 -5.75 -13.08 1.81
C LEU A 214 -5.10 -11.84 1.24
N ASN A 215 -5.94 -10.91 0.79
CA ASN A 215 -5.50 -9.57 0.41
C ASN A 215 -5.34 -8.69 1.65
N ILE A 216 -4.42 -7.72 1.63
CA ILE A 216 -4.39 -6.61 2.60
C ILE A 216 -5.60 -5.71 2.33
N GLY A 217 -6.40 -5.47 3.38
CA GLY A 217 -7.62 -4.67 3.29
C GLY A 217 -8.88 -5.49 3.02
N HIS A 218 -10.00 -4.79 2.86
CA HIS A 218 -11.33 -5.40 2.86
C HIS A 218 -11.76 -6.10 1.56
N ASN A 219 -11.03 -5.88 0.45
CA ASN A 219 -11.47 -6.37 -0.87
C ASN A 219 -10.86 -7.74 -1.20
N PRO A 220 -11.66 -8.84 -1.15
CA PRO A 220 -11.15 -10.19 -1.38
C PRO A 220 -10.86 -10.51 -2.86
N TRP A 221 -11.28 -9.65 -3.78
CA TRP A 221 -11.00 -9.82 -5.23
C TRP A 221 -9.69 -9.17 -5.68
N ARG A 222 -8.99 -8.48 -4.78
CA ARG A 222 -7.64 -7.99 -5.00
C ARG A 222 -6.62 -9.05 -4.61
N MET A 223 -5.38 -8.84 -4.98
CA MET A 223 -4.30 -9.78 -4.70
C MET A 223 -3.21 -9.14 -3.86
N THR A 224 -2.64 -9.95 -2.99
CA THR A 224 -1.39 -9.64 -2.28
C THR A 224 -0.34 -10.68 -2.64
N PHE A 225 0.88 -10.26 -2.89
CA PHE A 225 2.02 -11.13 -3.15
C PHE A 225 3.06 -10.97 -2.04
N VAL A 226 3.62 -12.09 -1.62
CA VAL A 226 4.77 -12.15 -0.71
C VAL A 226 5.99 -12.57 -1.52
N ALA A 227 7.01 -11.73 -1.52
CA ALA A 227 8.22 -11.93 -2.30
C ALA A 227 9.45 -11.90 -1.39
N ARG A 228 10.45 -12.74 -1.69
CA ARG A 228 11.74 -12.82 -1.00
C ARG A 228 12.86 -12.80 -2.03
N HIS A 229 14.07 -12.44 -1.62
CA HIS A 229 15.22 -12.56 -2.51
C HIS A 229 15.24 -13.96 -3.13
N ALA A 230 15.36 -14.04 -4.46
CA ALA A 230 15.66 -15.30 -5.12
C ALA A 230 17.04 -15.78 -4.63
N PHE A 231 17.12 -17.02 -4.18
CA PHE A 231 18.41 -17.61 -3.83
C PHE A 231 19.29 -17.61 -5.08
N GLN A 232 20.40 -16.86 -5.07
CA GLN A 232 21.47 -17.12 -6.00
C GLN A 232 22.09 -18.48 -5.59
N ARG A 233 21.83 -19.52 -6.38
CA ARG A 233 22.65 -20.74 -6.27
C ARG A 233 24.05 -20.34 -6.73
N SER A 234 24.96 -20.26 -5.76
CA SER A 234 26.41 -20.16 -6.01
C SER A 234 26.89 -21.42 -6.72
#